data_003f14d17e4160d474754987c9d5f432
#
_entry.id   003f14d17e4160d474754987c9d5f432
#
_cell.length_a   1.000
_cell.length_b   1.000
_cell.length_c   1.000
_cell.angle_alpha   90.00
_cell.angle_beta   90.00
_cell.angle_gamma   90.00
#
_symmetry.space_group_name_H-M   'P 1'
#
loop_
_entity.id
_entity.type
_entity.pdbx_description
1 polymer ?
#
loop_
_entity_poly.entity_id
_entity_poly.type
_entity_poly.pdbx_seq_one_letter_code
_entity_poly.pdbx_strand_id
1 'polypeptide(L)'
;MSSLNKITICLLFLCTGVNYAFSEIPEQINFSYISINEGLSQSTVFSIDQDQRGNMWFATYDGVNKYDGYSFTVYQHNEDDPNSIANDISRIVKTDSQGRVWIGTRDGLSYYDEEKDKFRNFFYEKKGKKLQINGIAEISPEQLLISTQEGLTMFDIKESRFVDDSFSTAMHKIVASALYRQGDIIY
;
A
#
# COMPACT_ATOMS: atom_id res chain seq x y z
N MET A 1 -28.53 61.92 10.35
CA MET A 1 -28.51 60.56 9.83
C MET A 1 -28.74 59.63 11.01
N SER A 2 -29.91 59.05 11.11
CA SER A 2 -30.37 58.31 12.26
C SER A 2 -29.67 56.96 12.40
N SER A 3 -29.53 56.48 13.60
CA SER A 3 -28.94 55.19 13.96
C SER A 3 -29.57 53.96 13.22
N LEU A 4 -30.77 54.14 12.72
CA LEU A 4 -31.52 53.14 11.95
C LEU A 4 -30.84 52.81 10.60
N ASN A 5 -30.23 53.81 9.92
CA ASN A 5 -29.55 53.56 8.63
C ASN A 5 -28.23 52.77 8.77
N LYS A 6 -27.58 52.82 9.92
CA LYS A 6 -26.35 52.08 10.17
C LYS A 6 -26.61 50.57 10.43
N ILE A 7 -27.73 50.28 11.09
CA ILE A 7 -28.13 48.89 11.38
C ILE A 7 -28.60 48.19 10.09
N THR A 8 -29.33 48.91 9.21
CA THR A 8 -29.79 48.35 7.93
C THR A 8 -28.62 48.06 6.99
N ILE A 9 -27.57 48.90 6.97
CA ILE A 9 -26.37 48.66 6.15
C ILE A 9 -25.56 47.47 6.71
N CYS A 10 -25.46 47.29 8.03
CA CYS A 10 -24.79 46.11 8.62
C CYS A 10 -25.54 44.81 8.35
N LEU A 11 -26.87 44.81 8.36
CA LEU A 11 -27.67 43.61 8.03
C LEU A 11 -27.57 43.22 6.55
N LEU A 12 -27.43 44.19 5.64
CA LEU A 12 -27.23 43.94 4.21
C LEU A 12 -25.84 43.34 3.91
N PHE A 13 -24.81 43.70 4.71
CA PHE A 13 -23.47 43.12 4.55
C PHE A 13 -23.32 41.69 5.13
N LEU A 14 -24.17 41.30 6.08
CA LEU A 14 -24.16 39.95 6.65
C LEU A 14 -24.84 38.89 5.74
N CYS A 15 -25.66 39.32 4.79
CA CYS A 15 -26.36 38.39 3.88
C CYS A 15 -25.59 38.02 2.61
N THR A 16 -24.41 38.66 2.33
CA THR A 16 -23.68 38.41 1.06
C THR A 16 -22.45 37.54 1.21
N GLY A 17 -22.19 36.90 2.36
CA GLY A 17 -20.94 36.25 2.68
C GLY A 17 -20.95 34.72 2.76
N VAL A 18 -22.07 34.05 2.48
CA VAL A 18 -22.09 32.58 2.56
C VAL A 18 -22.30 31.99 1.16
N ASN A 19 -21.23 31.98 0.35
CA ASN A 19 -21.15 31.11 -0.79
C ASN A 19 -20.91 29.71 -0.26
N TYR A 20 -21.99 28.93 -0.09
CA TYR A 20 -21.85 27.48 0.04
C TYR A 20 -21.36 26.98 -1.32
N ALA A 21 -20.08 26.64 -1.41
CA ALA A 21 -19.59 25.83 -2.49
C ALA A 21 -20.20 24.43 -2.28
N PHE A 22 -21.38 24.23 -2.86
CA PHE A 22 -21.86 22.87 -3.10
C PHE A 22 -20.93 22.28 -4.16
N SER A 23 -20.06 21.38 -3.75
CA SER A 23 -19.42 20.49 -4.68
C SER A 23 -20.53 19.63 -5.27
N GLU A 24 -20.89 19.90 -6.52
CA GLU A 24 -21.80 19.02 -7.25
C GLU A 24 -21.16 17.62 -7.30
N ILE A 25 -21.83 16.67 -6.68
CA ILE A 25 -21.50 15.25 -6.89
C ILE A 25 -21.75 14.98 -8.36
N PRO A 26 -20.78 14.50 -9.14
CA PRO A 26 -20.99 14.23 -10.54
C PRO A 26 -22.19 13.30 -10.71
N GLU A 27 -23.15 13.71 -11.53
CA GLU A 27 -24.43 13.03 -11.74
C GLU A 27 -24.27 11.61 -12.33
N GLN A 28 -23.09 11.30 -12.88
CA GLN A 28 -22.72 9.98 -13.37
C GLN A 28 -21.29 9.64 -12.97
N ILE A 29 -21.13 8.56 -12.22
CA ILE A 29 -19.82 7.94 -11.95
C ILE A 29 -19.59 6.92 -13.07
N ASN A 30 -18.63 7.18 -13.94
CA ASN A 30 -18.21 6.22 -14.97
C ASN A 30 -17.14 5.30 -14.37
N PHE A 31 -17.40 3.99 -14.40
CA PHE A 31 -16.43 2.97 -14.03
C PHE A 31 -15.77 2.41 -15.29
N SER A 32 -14.44 2.31 -15.25
CA SER A 32 -13.69 1.54 -16.24
C SER A 32 -13.39 0.16 -15.65
N TYR A 33 -13.55 -0.87 -16.46
CA TYR A 33 -13.23 -2.23 -16.07
C TYR A 33 -11.79 -2.56 -16.52
N ILE A 34 -10.98 -3.04 -15.60
CA ILE A 34 -9.61 -3.51 -15.87
C ILE A 34 -9.56 -5.00 -15.58
N SER A 35 -9.16 -5.78 -16.58
CA SER A 35 -9.12 -7.24 -16.52
C SER A 35 -7.85 -7.79 -17.17
N ILE A 36 -7.79 -9.09 -17.32
CA ILE A 36 -6.73 -9.76 -18.07
C ILE A 36 -6.68 -9.35 -19.56
N ASN A 37 -7.81 -8.88 -20.12
CA ASN A 37 -7.85 -8.40 -21.51
C ASN A 37 -7.08 -7.09 -21.68
N GLU A 38 -6.98 -6.28 -20.63
CA GLU A 38 -6.24 -5.03 -20.61
C GLU A 38 -4.76 -5.24 -20.17
N GLY A 39 -4.36 -6.47 -19.84
CA GLY A 39 -2.98 -6.82 -19.53
C GLY A 39 -2.68 -7.19 -18.08
N LEU A 40 -3.71 -7.26 -17.22
CA LEU A 40 -3.53 -7.78 -15.86
C LEU A 40 -3.15 -9.27 -15.91
N SER A 41 -2.12 -9.68 -15.16
CA SER A 41 -1.62 -11.07 -15.21
C SER A 41 -2.65 -12.11 -14.77
N GLN A 42 -3.51 -11.74 -13.80
CA GLN A 42 -4.50 -12.64 -13.23
C GLN A 42 -5.65 -11.88 -12.58
N SER A 43 -6.88 -12.38 -12.71
CA SER A 43 -8.11 -11.71 -12.22
C SER A 43 -8.25 -11.69 -10.69
N THR A 44 -7.53 -12.56 -9.96
CA THR A 44 -7.54 -12.55 -8.49
C THR A 44 -6.54 -11.52 -7.97
N VAL A 45 -7.04 -10.36 -7.60
CA VAL A 45 -6.26 -9.27 -6.99
C VAL A 45 -6.45 -9.31 -5.48
N PHE A 46 -5.36 -9.42 -4.73
CA PHE A 46 -5.38 -9.46 -3.27
C PHE A 46 -5.20 -8.09 -2.62
N SER A 47 -4.44 -7.22 -3.28
CA SER A 47 -4.11 -5.89 -2.76
C SER A 47 -3.83 -4.92 -3.90
N ILE A 48 -4.18 -3.66 -3.68
CA ILE A 48 -3.92 -2.56 -4.60
C ILE A 48 -3.32 -1.41 -3.77
N ASP A 49 -2.29 -0.77 -4.28
CA ASP A 49 -1.74 0.47 -3.71
C ASP A 49 -1.23 1.38 -4.84
N GLN A 50 -1.02 2.66 -4.54
CA GLN A 50 -0.52 3.64 -5.49
C GLN A 50 0.85 4.14 -5.05
N ASP A 51 1.82 4.17 -5.96
CA ASP A 51 3.13 4.77 -5.69
C ASP A 51 3.10 6.31 -5.82
N GLN A 52 4.19 6.95 -5.41
CA GLN A 52 4.30 8.42 -5.43
C GLN A 52 4.30 9.03 -6.84
N ARG A 53 4.52 8.24 -7.88
CA ARG A 53 4.44 8.66 -9.30
C ARG A 53 3.04 8.51 -9.87
N GLY A 54 2.12 7.93 -9.11
CA GLY A 54 0.75 7.70 -9.52
C GLY A 54 0.53 6.35 -10.20
N ASN A 55 1.56 5.48 -10.34
CA ASN A 55 1.34 4.14 -10.85
C ASN A 55 0.54 3.31 -9.85
N MET A 56 -0.39 2.53 -10.36
CA MET A 56 -1.17 1.58 -9.56
C MET A 56 -0.46 0.22 -9.55
N TRP A 57 -0.34 -0.35 -8.37
CA TRP A 57 0.26 -1.66 -8.17
C TRP A 57 -0.79 -2.66 -7.72
N PHE A 58 -0.78 -3.85 -8.33
CA PHE A 58 -1.75 -4.91 -8.07
C PHE A 58 -1.01 -6.18 -7.68
N ALA A 59 -1.18 -6.62 -6.44
CA ALA A 59 -0.71 -7.92 -5.99
C ALA A 59 -1.71 -9.00 -6.41
N THR A 60 -1.27 -9.98 -7.18
CA THR A 60 -2.14 -11.01 -7.74
C THR A 60 -1.66 -12.43 -7.39
N TYR A 61 -2.43 -13.43 -7.81
CA TYR A 61 -2.03 -14.83 -7.70
C TYR A 61 -0.91 -15.22 -8.69
N ASP A 62 -0.62 -14.36 -9.67
CA ASP A 62 0.36 -14.59 -10.75
C ASP A 62 1.24 -13.35 -10.93
N GLY A 63 2.08 -13.07 -9.94
CA GLY A 63 2.99 -11.95 -9.89
C GLY A 63 2.39 -10.66 -9.34
N VAL A 64 3.15 -9.57 -9.48
CA VAL A 64 2.72 -8.20 -9.21
C VAL A 64 2.68 -7.41 -10.50
N ASN A 65 1.66 -6.57 -10.63
CA ASN A 65 1.42 -5.78 -11.83
C ASN A 65 1.54 -4.29 -11.48
N LYS A 66 2.27 -3.55 -12.31
CA LYS A 66 2.37 -2.10 -12.27
C LYS A 66 1.61 -1.53 -13.47
N TYR A 67 0.71 -0.59 -13.22
CA TYR A 67 -0.10 0.09 -14.24
C TYR A 67 0.19 1.59 -14.21
N ASP A 68 0.63 2.13 -15.33
CA ASP A 68 1.02 3.53 -15.48
C ASP A 68 -0.13 4.45 -15.97
N GLY A 69 -1.35 3.91 -16.08
CA GLY A 69 -2.51 4.58 -16.64
C GLY A 69 -2.79 4.19 -18.09
N TYR A 70 -1.86 3.50 -18.76
CA TYR A 70 -1.96 3.09 -20.16
C TYR A 70 -1.68 1.61 -20.35
N SER A 71 -0.66 1.07 -19.70
CA SER A 71 -0.20 -0.30 -19.89
C SER A 71 0.19 -0.97 -18.58
N PHE A 72 0.17 -2.29 -18.58
CA PHE A 72 0.66 -3.11 -17.49
C PHE A 72 2.09 -3.57 -17.74
N THR A 73 2.91 -3.46 -16.71
CA THR A 73 4.17 -4.20 -16.58
C THR A 73 3.94 -5.31 -15.57
N VAL A 74 4.14 -6.56 -15.99
CA VAL A 74 3.97 -7.75 -15.15
C VAL A 74 5.32 -8.22 -14.65
N TYR A 75 5.45 -8.40 -13.34
CA TYR A 75 6.64 -8.94 -12.70
C TYR A 75 6.32 -10.30 -12.10
N GLN A 76 7.02 -11.32 -12.57
CA GLN A 76 6.89 -12.71 -12.12
C GLN A 76 8.21 -13.21 -11.54
N HIS A 77 8.12 -14.28 -10.76
CA HIS A 77 9.28 -14.98 -10.22
C HIS A 77 10.03 -15.71 -11.34
N ASN A 78 11.35 -15.64 -11.30
CA ASN A 78 12.23 -16.37 -12.19
C ASN A 78 13.35 -16.99 -11.36
N GLU A 79 13.42 -18.30 -11.31
CA GLU A 79 14.45 -19.04 -10.55
C GLU A 79 15.88 -18.70 -10.99
N ASP A 80 16.06 -18.31 -12.26
CA ASP A 80 17.37 -17.95 -12.83
C ASP A 80 17.72 -16.46 -12.61
N ASP A 81 16.77 -15.62 -12.17
CA ASP A 81 17.02 -14.21 -11.85
C ASP A 81 16.77 -13.88 -10.37
N PRO A 82 17.82 -13.80 -9.54
CA PRO A 82 17.67 -13.49 -8.11
C PRO A 82 17.08 -12.11 -7.83
N ASN A 83 16.98 -11.24 -8.85
CA ASN A 83 16.38 -9.93 -8.78
C ASN A 83 14.94 -9.91 -9.31
N SER A 84 14.35 -11.04 -9.65
CA SER A 84 12.91 -11.16 -9.84
C SER A 84 12.17 -11.13 -8.50
N ILE A 85 10.85 -11.00 -8.50
CA ILE A 85 10.04 -11.05 -7.27
C ILE A 85 10.21 -12.39 -6.55
N ALA A 86 10.08 -12.42 -5.22
CA ALA A 86 10.37 -13.61 -4.41
C ALA A 86 9.47 -14.82 -4.71
N ASN A 87 8.23 -14.58 -5.11
CA ASN A 87 7.27 -15.62 -5.52
C ASN A 87 6.12 -15.00 -6.31
N ASP A 88 5.51 -15.73 -7.25
CA ASP A 88 4.37 -15.26 -8.05
C ASP A 88 3.13 -14.95 -7.21
N ILE A 89 2.90 -15.71 -6.14
CA ILE A 89 1.77 -15.43 -5.27
C ILE A 89 2.07 -14.21 -4.40
N SER A 90 1.66 -13.04 -4.91
CA SER A 90 1.77 -11.76 -4.23
C SER A 90 0.51 -11.48 -3.44
N ARG A 91 0.63 -11.21 -2.13
CA ARG A 91 -0.50 -11.07 -1.21
C ARG A 91 -0.82 -9.63 -0.86
N ILE A 92 0.21 -8.82 -0.77
CA ILE A 92 0.10 -7.42 -0.35
C ILE A 92 1.11 -6.58 -1.14
N VAL A 93 0.71 -5.43 -1.58
CA VAL A 93 1.59 -4.36 -2.02
C VAL A 93 1.38 -3.16 -1.11
N LYS A 94 2.46 -2.49 -0.72
CA LYS A 94 2.43 -1.31 0.14
C LYS A 94 3.50 -0.32 -0.25
N THR A 95 3.09 0.92 -0.52
CA THR A 95 3.97 2.06 -0.67
C THR A 95 4.15 2.72 0.70
N ASP A 96 5.38 2.90 1.15
CA ASP A 96 5.67 3.57 2.40
C ASP A 96 5.77 5.10 2.25
N SER A 97 5.97 5.80 3.37
CA SER A 97 6.04 7.27 3.40
C SER A 97 7.23 7.86 2.62
N GLN A 98 8.25 7.05 2.34
CA GLN A 98 9.42 7.41 1.54
C GLN A 98 9.24 7.07 0.05
N GLY A 99 8.08 6.52 -0.35
CA GLY A 99 7.77 6.14 -1.73
C GLY A 99 8.32 4.78 -2.15
N ARG A 100 8.85 3.98 -1.21
CA ARG A 100 9.36 2.65 -1.49
C ARG A 100 8.20 1.68 -1.62
N VAL A 101 8.21 0.86 -2.68
CA VAL A 101 7.16 -0.14 -2.93
C VAL A 101 7.62 -1.50 -2.39
N TRP A 102 6.83 -2.03 -1.45
CA TRP A 102 7.05 -3.29 -0.77
C TRP A 102 5.99 -4.30 -1.19
N ILE A 103 6.40 -5.51 -1.50
CA ILE A 103 5.51 -6.59 -1.89
C ILE A 103 5.70 -7.78 -0.94
N GLY A 104 4.62 -8.16 -0.28
CA GLY A 104 4.57 -9.38 0.50
C GLY A 104 4.11 -10.55 -0.37
N THR A 105 4.95 -11.56 -0.46
CA THR A 105 4.70 -12.75 -1.26
C THR A 105 4.55 -14.00 -0.38
N ARG A 106 4.25 -15.14 -1.02
CA ARG A 106 4.22 -16.44 -0.36
C ARG A 106 5.55 -16.83 0.27
N ASP A 107 6.68 -16.38 -0.29
CA ASP A 107 8.02 -16.84 0.14
C ASP A 107 8.83 -15.75 0.85
N GLY A 108 8.35 -14.51 0.94
CA GLY A 108 9.07 -13.43 1.58
C GLY A 108 8.62 -12.02 1.21
N LEU A 109 9.42 -11.06 1.62
CA LEU A 109 9.26 -9.64 1.36
C LEU A 109 10.14 -9.23 0.18
N SER A 110 9.57 -8.57 -0.80
CA SER A 110 10.29 -7.98 -1.94
C SER A 110 10.21 -6.45 -1.88
N TYR A 111 11.32 -5.79 -2.14
CA TYR A 111 11.43 -4.35 -2.33
C TYR A 111 11.69 -4.06 -3.80
N TYR A 112 10.89 -3.18 -4.41
CA TYR A 112 11.08 -2.76 -5.79
C TYR A 112 12.12 -1.64 -5.87
N ASP A 113 13.25 -1.92 -6.52
CA ASP A 113 14.31 -0.95 -6.86
C ASP A 113 13.96 -0.31 -8.21
N GLU A 114 13.38 0.88 -8.15
CA GLU A 114 12.88 1.60 -9.32
C GLU A 114 13.97 1.99 -10.31
N GLU A 115 15.18 2.33 -9.82
CA GLU A 115 16.29 2.74 -10.70
C GLU A 115 16.77 1.59 -11.59
N LYS A 116 16.65 0.36 -11.08
CA LYS A 116 17.09 -0.85 -11.78
C LYS A 116 15.96 -1.60 -12.45
N ASP A 117 14.69 -1.24 -12.13
CA ASP A 117 13.50 -2.00 -12.50
C ASP A 117 13.58 -3.48 -12.06
N LYS A 118 13.99 -3.71 -10.80
CA LYS A 118 14.28 -5.02 -10.23
C LYS A 118 13.87 -5.11 -8.78
N PHE A 119 13.91 -6.33 -8.22
CA PHE A 119 13.55 -6.58 -6.83
C PHE A 119 14.77 -6.97 -6.00
N ARG A 120 14.70 -6.60 -4.71
CA ARG A 120 15.55 -7.14 -3.65
C ARG A 120 14.65 -7.95 -2.72
N ASN A 121 15.03 -9.20 -2.48
CA ASN A 121 14.21 -10.14 -1.73
C ASN A 121 14.78 -10.38 -0.33
N PHE A 122 13.89 -10.45 0.65
CA PHE A 122 14.20 -10.71 2.05
C PHE A 122 13.34 -11.88 2.54
N PHE A 123 13.98 -12.93 3.01
CA PHE A 123 13.30 -14.13 3.44
C PHE A 123 13.29 -14.20 4.97
N TYR A 124 12.09 -14.42 5.52
CA TYR A 124 11.94 -14.73 6.94
C TYR A 124 11.68 -16.23 7.05
N GLU A 125 12.65 -16.95 7.62
CA GLU A 125 12.61 -18.40 7.70
C GLU A 125 12.41 -18.87 9.13
N LYS A 126 11.53 -19.84 9.29
CA LYS A 126 11.30 -20.50 10.57
C LYS A 126 11.22 -22.00 10.36
N LYS A 127 12.03 -22.76 11.14
CA LYS A 127 12.14 -24.21 11.02
C LYS A 127 12.43 -24.68 9.58
N GLY A 128 13.28 -23.94 8.85
CA GLY A 128 13.66 -24.25 7.47
C GLY A 128 12.58 -24.00 6.43
N LYS A 129 11.54 -23.23 6.75
CA LYS A 129 10.50 -22.82 5.80
C LYS A 129 10.45 -21.30 5.71
N LYS A 130 10.40 -20.80 4.49
CA LYS A 130 10.11 -19.41 4.19
C LYS A 130 8.67 -19.09 4.61
N LEU A 131 8.46 -17.94 5.24
CA LEU A 131 7.14 -17.53 5.70
C LEU A 131 6.47 -16.60 4.71
N GLN A 132 5.19 -16.86 4.47
CA GLN A 132 4.31 -16.02 3.68
C GLN A 132 4.07 -14.69 4.41
N ILE A 133 4.15 -13.58 3.67
CA ILE A 133 3.81 -12.24 4.13
C ILE A 133 2.37 -11.92 3.72
N ASN A 134 1.53 -11.61 4.70
CA ASN A 134 0.10 -11.32 4.50
C ASN A 134 -0.25 -9.84 4.66
N GLY A 135 0.55 -9.09 5.43
CA GLY A 135 0.31 -7.67 5.69
C GLY A 135 1.60 -6.92 5.94
N ILE A 136 1.60 -5.65 5.56
CA ILE A 136 2.71 -4.71 5.73
C ILE A 136 2.13 -3.41 6.26
N ALA A 137 2.65 -2.92 7.39
CA ALA A 137 2.34 -1.58 7.91
C ALA A 137 3.64 -0.86 8.26
N GLU A 138 3.77 0.39 7.82
CA GLU A 138 4.89 1.24 8.23
C GLU A 138 4.69 1.70 9.67
N ILE A 139 5.66 1.44 10.54
CA ILE A 139 5.71 1.96 11.90
C ILE A 139 6.47 3.28 11.92
N SER A 140 7.60 3.30 11.26
CA SER A 140 8.46 4.47 11.07
C SER A 140 9.14 4.41 9.70
N PRO A 141 9.79 5.49 9.21
CA PRO A 141 10.52 5.47 7.95
C PRO A 141 11.61 4.39 7.84
N GLU A 142 12.00 3.80 8.96
CA GLU A 142 13.05 2.76 9.04
C GLU A 142 12.51 1.38 9.42
N GLN A 143 11.20 1.25 9.74
CA GLN A 143 10.65 0.01 10.29
C GLN A 143 9.27 -0.33 9.72
N LEU A 144 9.11 -1.59 9.33
CA LEU A 144 7.82 -2.17 8.93
C LEU A 144 7.38 -3.21 9.96
N LEU A 145 6.09 -3.19 10.30
CA LEU A 145 5.41 -4.32 10.93
C LEU A 145 4.95 -5.26 9.83
N ILE A 146 5.31 -6.50 9.95
CA ILE A 146 5.02 -7.56 8.96
C ILE A 146 4.13 -8.60 9.61
N SER A 147 3.01 -8.89 8.96
CA SER A 147 2.15 -10.02 9.30
C SER A 147 2.53 -11.24 8.46
N THR A 148 2.77 -12.35 9.14
CA THR A 148 3.06 -13.65 8.52
C THR A 148 1.99 -14.69 8.90
N GLN A 149 2.05 -15.85 8.29
CA GLN A 149 1.19 -16.97 8.68
C GLN A 149 1.47 -17.51 10.11
N GLU A 150 2.59 -17.15 10.72
CA GLU A 150 2.97 -17.58 12.08
C GLU A 150 2.94 -16.45 13.12
N GLY A 151 2.47 -15.25 12.74
CA GLY A 151 2.33 -14.10 13.63
C GLY A 151 3.00 -12.85 13.08
N LEU A 152 3.17 -11.86 13.95
CA LEU A 152 3.78 -10.58 13.60
C LEU A 152 5.28 -10.60 13.84
N THR A 153 6.01 -9.91 12.98
CA THR A 153 7.44 -9.63 13.12
C THR A 153 7.75 -8.23 12.62
N MET A 154 8.94 -7.73 12.89
CA MET A 154 9.39 -6.44 12.39
C MET A 154 10.44 -6.62 11.31
N PHE A 155 10.49 -5.69 10.37
CA PHE A 155 11.55 -5.58 9.38
C PHE A 155 12.26 -4.24 9.55
N ASP A 156 13.56 -4.28 9.81
CA ASP A 156 14.42 -3.10 9.84
C ASP A 156 14.91 -2.81 8.42
N ILE A 157 14.48 -1.67 7.89
CA ILE A 157 14.75 -1.28 6.52
C ILE A 157 16.22 -0.90 6.35
N LYS A 158 16.79 -0.21 7.34
CA LYS A 158 18.20 0.25 7.33
C LYS A 158 19.15 -0.94 7.34
N GLU A 159 18.90 -1.89 8.24
CA GLU A 159 19.71 -3.11 8.36
C GLU A 159 19.31 -4.18 7.33
N SER A 160 18.21 -3.95 6.58
CA SER A 160 17.67 -4.87 5.56
C SER A 160 17.44 -6.29 6.09
N ARG A 161 16.88 -6.42 7.30
CA ARG A 161 16.65 -7.72 7.95
C ARG A 161 15.40 -7.76 8.81
N PHE A 162 14.85 -8.94 8.97
CA PHE A 162 13.83 -9.19 9.98
C PHE A 162 14.43 -9.13 11.38
N VAL A 163 13.67 -8.57 12.32
CA VAL A 163 14.08 -8.42 13.73
C VAL A 163 13.38 -9.46 14.57
N ASP A 164 14.17 -10.32 15.19
CA ASP A 164 13.68 -11.38 16.07
C ASP A 164 13.97 -10.95 17.53
N ASP A 165 13.17 -10.02 18.03
CA ASP A 165 13.28 -9.44 19.36
C ASP A 165 12.18 -9.92 20.32
N SER A 166 12.15 -9.35 21.52
CA SER A 166 11.13 -9.66 22.53
C SER A 166 9.72 -9.24 22.09
N PHE A 167 9.58 -8.20 21.25
CA PHE A 167 8.30 -7.78 20.68
C PHE A 167 7.79 -8.82 19.71
N SER A 168 8.62 -9.25 18.77
CA SER A 168 8.31 -10.33 17.83
C SER A 168 7.91 -11.60 18.57
N THR A 169 8.63 -11.98 19.62
CA THR A 169 8.31 -13.14 20.44
C THR A 169 6.94 -13.04 21.13
N ALA A 170 6.59 -11.86 21.66
CA ALA A 170 5.29 -11.63 22.27
C ALA A 170 4.13 -11.66 21.26
N MET A 171 4.38 -11.18 20.03
CA MET A 171 3.39 -11.02 18.97
C MET A 171 3.27 -12.24 18.04
N HIS A 172 4.10 -13.26 18.19
CA HIS A 172 4.03 -14.49 17.37
C HIS A 172 2.69 -15.24 17.42
N LYS A 173 1.86 -14.96 18.42
CA LYS A 173 0.53 -15.59 18.51
C LYS A 173 -0.56 -14.82 17.80
N ILE A 174 -0.27 -13.62 17.30
CA ILE A 174 -1.23 -12.78 16.60
C ILE A 174 -1.05 -13.01 15.12
N VAL A 175 -1.92 -13.81 14.53
CA VAL A 175 -2.00 -14.00 13.09
C VAL A 175 -3.00 -13.00 12.54
N ALA A 176 -2.53 -12.05 11.74
CA ALA A 176 -3.35 -11.07 11.06
C ALA A 176 -3.34 -11.34 9.55
N SER A 177 -4.49 -11.30 8.91
CA SER A 177 -4.62 -11.45 7.45
C SER A 177 -4.33 -10.14 6.71
N ALA A 178 -4.39 -9.01 7.41
CA ALA A 178 -4.09 -7.69 6.90
C ALA A 178 -3.62 -6.79 8.05
N LEU A 179 -2.89 -5.74 7.72
CA LEU A 179 -2.52 -4.68 8.64
C LEU A 179 -2.93 -3.35 8.02
N TYR A 180 -3.55 -2.50 8.82
CA TYR A 180 -3.92 -1.15 8.44
C TYR A 180 -3.50 -0.17 9.52
N ARG A 181 -2.83 0.93 9.14
CA ARG A 181 -2.43 1.99 10.05
C ARG A 181 -3.28 3.24 9.85
N GLN A 182 -3.83 3.77 10.95
CA GLN A 182 -4.51 5.05 10.98
C GLN A 182 -3.93 5.90 12.13
N GLY A 183 -3.16 6.91 11.78
CA GLY A 183 -2.40 7.69 12.77
C GLY A 183 -1.41 6.80 13.53
N ASP A 184 -1.52 6.76 14.85
CA ASP A 184 -0.66 5.98 15.73
C ASP A 184 -1.20 4.58 16.06
N ILE A 185 -2.33 4.18 15.47
CA ILE A 185 -2.99 2.89 15.73
C ILE A 185 -2.84 1.98 14.52
N ILE A 186 -2.51 0.72 14.77
CA ILE A 186 -2.50 -0.37 13.78
C ILE A 186 -3.60 -1.35 14.13
N TYR A 187 -4.40 -1.67 13.12
CA TYR A 187 -5.52 -2.61 13.19
C TYR A 187 -5.18 -3.91 12.50
#